data_afaf177fe2f76c6accad789536c00d7b
#
_entry.id   afaf177fe2f76c6accad789536c00d7b
#
_cell.length_a   1.000
_cell.length_b   1.000
_cell.length_c   1.000
_cell.angle_alpha   90.00
_cell.angle_beta   90.00
_cell.angle_gamma   90.00
#
_symmetry.space_group_name_H-M   'P 1'
#
loop_
_entity.id
_entity.type
_entity.pdbx_description
1 polymer ?
#
loop_
_entity_poly.entity_id
_entity_poly.type
_entity_poly.pdbx_seq_one_letter_code
_entity_poly.pdbx_strand_id
1 'polypeptide(L)'
;MESVLRVLKRVQRGKKQIANITDEERNGLLIASAMALKMNVGGILDANKKDVENAIALNKPQSFVDRLKLSSERINGMADNLIALSKLKSPVNNVLSSWTTEKGMRIKKVCVPLGVVGIVYEARQRVGHDWATSLVHWCMNECVLSIYLQVFA
;
A
#
# COMPACT_ATOMS: atom_id res chain seq x y z
N MET A 1 6.04 18.39 14.65
CA MET A 1 5.12 17.60 13.81
C MET A 1 5.19 18.18 12.39
N GLU A 2 5.61 17.39 11.41
CA GLU A 2 5.66 17.85 10.01
C GLU A 2 4.21 18.07 9.53
N SER A 3 3.90 19.23 8.93
CA SER A 3 2.53 19.47 8.49
C SER A 3 2.15 18.51 7.36
N VAL A 4 0.92 17.99 7.37
CA VAL A 4 0.36 17.09 6.34
C VAL A 4 0.62 17.63 4.93
N LEU A 5 0.49 18.96 4.75
CA LEU A 5 0.76 19.62 3.48
C LEU A 5 2.21 19.44 3.00
N ARG A 6 3.20 19.45 3.92
CA ARG A 6 4.61 19.26 3.56
C ARG A 6 4.83 17.82 3.07
N VAL A 7 4.24 16.84 3.77
CA VAL A 7 4.30 15.42 3.38
C VAL A 7 3.66 15.22 2.01
N LEU A 8 2.45 15.75 1.79
CA LEU A 8 1.75 15.66 0.51
C LEU A 8 2.58 16.25 -0.65
N LYS A 9 3.18 17.44 -0.46
CA LYS A 9 4.05 18.06 -1.48
C LYS A 9 5.27 17.19 -1.78
N ARG A 10 5.88 16.55 -0.77
CA ARG A 10 7.01 15.64 -0.96
C ARG A 10 6.61 14.41 -1.76
N VAL A 11 5.49 13.77 -1.40
CA VAL A 11 4.96 12.59 -2.11
C VAL A 11 4.59 12.95 -3.55
N GLN A 12 3.96 14.10 -3.78
CA GLN A 12 3.59 14.56 -5.13
C GLN A 12 4.82 14.77 -6.04
N ARG A 13 5.96 15.21 -5.48
CA ARG A 13 7.23 15.30 -6.25
C ARG A 13 7.74 13.92 -6.68
N GLY A 14 7.60 12.89 -5.83
CA GLY A 14 7.99 11.51 -6.15
C GLY A 14 7.12 10.83 -7.19
N LYS A 15 5.91 11.34 -7.47
CA LYS A 15 4.96 10.76 -8.42
C LYS A 15 5.57 10.45 -9.79
N LYS A 16 6.35 11.38 -10.34
CA LYS A 16 6.97 11.21 -11.66
C LYS A 16 8.04 10.12 -11.66
N GLN A 17 8.79 9.98 -10.57
CA GLN A 17 9.82 8.95 -10.45
C GLN A 17 9.18 7.56 -10.40
N ILE A 18 8.14 7.39 -9.57
CA ILE A 18 7.45 6.10 -9.42
C ILE A 18 6.67 5.71 -10.68
N ALA A 19 6.13 6.67 -11.42
CA ALA A 19 5.44 6.38 -12.69
C ALA A 19 6.34 5.76 -13.76
N ASN A 20 7.66 5.92 -13.63
CA ASN A 20 8.65 5.45 -14.60
C ASN A 20 9.47 4.25 -14.12
N ILE A 21 9.23 3.72 -12.91
CA ILE A 21 9.95 2.53 -12.42
C ILE A 21 9.55 1.30 -13.24
N THR A 22 10.52 0.43 -13.46
CA THR A 22 10.29 -0.86 -14.11
C THR A 22 9.54 -1.82 -13.20
N ASP A 23 8.98 -2.89 -13.78
CA ASP A 23 8.36 -3.97 -13.01
C ASP A 23 9.36 -4.65 -12.06
N GLU A 24 10.62 -4.79 -12.48
CA GLU A 24 11.70 -5.36 -11.68
C GLU A 24 12.03 -4.50 -10.48
N GLU A 25 12.19 -3.19 -10.67
CA GLU A 25 12.43 -2.24 -9.57
C GLU A 25 11.27 -2.22 -8.57
N ARG A 26 10.02 -2.20 -9.05
CA ARG A 26 8.84 -2.27 -8.20
C ARG A 26 8.79 -3.58 -7.41
N ASN A 27 9.01 -4.71 -8.06
CA ASN A 27 9.00 -6.01 -7.42
C ASN A 27 10.15 -6.13 -6.42
N GLY A 28 11.33 -5.59 -6.72
CA GLY A 28 12.46 -5.49 -5.80
C GLY A 28 12.12 -4.70 -4.55
N LEU A 29 11.43 -3.57 -4.66
CA LEU A 29 10.97 -2.78 -3.52
C LEU A 29 9.96 -3.55 -2.65
N LEU A 30 9.03 -4.28 -3.24
CA LEU A 30 8.06 -5.10 -2.49
C LEU A 30 8.75 -6.22 -1.71
N ILE A 31 9.70 -6.91 -2.34
CA ILE A 31 10.49 -7.97 -1.69
C ILE A 31 11.35 -7.39 -0.57
N ALA A 32 12.03 -6.27 -0.80
CA ALA A 32 12.84 -5.60 0.23
C ALA A 32 11.98 -5.17 1.43
N SER A 33 10.76 -4.66 1.18
CA SER A 33 9.79 -4.32 2.23
C SER A 33 9.34 -5.55 3.03
N ALA A 34 9.08 -6.67 2.36
CA ALA A 34 8.73 -7.93 3.01
C ALA A 34 9.87 -8.45 3.91
N MET A 35 11.11 -8.37 3.41
CA MET A 35 12.30 -8.75 4.20
C MET A 35 12.48 -7.84 5.41
N ALA A 36 12.31 -6.53 5.25
CA ALA A 36 12.39 -5.57 6.34
C ALA A 36 11.36 -5.86 7.44
N LEU A 37 10.13 -6.23 7.09
CA LEU A 37 9.11 -6.67 8.06
C LEU A 37 9.58 -7.92 8.83
N LYS A 38 10.05 -8.96 8.12
CA LYS A 38 10.52 -10.21 8.74
C LYS A 38 11.73 -9.99 9.65
N MET A 39 12.65 -9.12 9.27
CA MET A 39 13.84 -8.83 10.07
C MET A 39 13.52 -8.00 11.33
N ASN A 40 12.46 -7.21 11.33
CA ASN A 40 12.11 -6.31 12.43
C ASN A 40 10.91 -6.77 13.26
N VAL A 41 10.48 -8.03 13.16
CA VAL A 41 9.30 -8.57 13.88
C VAL A 41 9.36 -8.24 15.37
N GLY A 42 10.51 -8.46 16.04
CA GLY A 42 10.66 -8.18 17.47
C GLY A 42 10.44 -6.70 17.79
N GLY A 43 11.12 -5.80 17.10
CA GLY A 43 10.95 -4.35 17.31
C GLY A 43 9.53 -3.85 17.03
N ILE A 44 8.86 -4.43 16.03
CA ILE A 44 7.46 -4.11 15.72
C ILE A 44 6.53 -4.57 16.84
N LEU A 45 6.74 -5.78 17.38
CA LEU A 45 5.93 -6.31 18.49
C LEU A 45 6.15 -5.52 19.77
N ASP A 46 7.39 -5.11 20.07
CA ASP A 46 7.71 -4.29 21.25
C ASP A 46 7.04 -2.90 21.17
N ALA A 47 7.05 -2.27 20.00
CA ALA A 47 6.34 -1.02 19.77
C ALA A 47 4.82 -1.21 19.90
N ASN A 48 4.28 -2.25 19.28
CA ASN A 48 2.85 -2.56 19.34
C ASN A 48 2.37 -2.86 20.75
N LYS A 49 3.18 -3.51 21.59
CA LYS A 49 2.87 -3.75 23.00
C LYS A 49 2.63 -2.42 23.75
N LYS A 50 3.50 -1.43 23.54
CA LYS A 50 3.34 -0.08 24.13
C LYS A 50 2.06 0.60 23.64
N ASP A 51 1.72 0.49 22.36
CA ASP A 51 0.50 1.05 21.80
C ASP A 51 -0.75 0.41 22.43
N VAL A 52 -0.74 -0.91 22.62
CA VAL A 52 -1.82 -1.65 23.28
C VAL A 52 -1.96 -1.23 24.75
N GLU A 53 -0.85 -1.12 25.48
CA GLU A 53 -0.85 -0.65 26.89
C GLU A 53 -1.42 0.77 26.99
N ASN A 54 -1.02 1.68 26.09
CA ASN A 54 -1.56 3.04 26.02
C ASN A 54 -3.06 3.05 25.72
N ALA A 55 -3.52 2.21 24.79
CA ALA A 55 -4.93 2.13 24.44
C ALA A 55 -5.79 1.63 25.62
N ILE A 56 -5.28 0.68 26.41
CA ILE A 56 -5.92 0.19 27.63
C ILE A 56 -5.95 1.30 28.69
N ALA A 57 -4.84 2.01 28.90
CA ALA A 57 -4.75 3.12 29.86
C ALA A 57 -5.73 4.27 29.51
N LEU A 58 -6.01 4.48 28.24
CA LEU A 58 -6.99 5.45 27.74
C LEU A 58 -8.44 4.91 27.74
N ASN A 59 -8.69 3.76 28.36
CA ASN A 59 -10.01 3.11 28.41
C ASN A 59 -10.67 2.95 27.02
N LYS A 60 -9.88 2.65 25.98
CA LYS A 60 -10.44 2.35 24.65
C LYS A 60 -11.26 1.05 24.70
N PRO A 61 -12.34 0.92 23.90
CA PRO A 61 -13.13 -0.31 23.86
C PRO A 61 -12.29 -1.55 23.55
N GLN A 62 -12.64 -2.70 24.14
CA GLN A 62 -11.93 -3.96 23.92
C GLN A 62 -11.80 -4.32 22.43
N SER A 63 -12.84 -4.06 21.64
CA SER A 63 -12.84 -4.26 20.20
C SER A 63 -11.79 -3.41 19.47
N PHE A 64 -11.44 -2.23 20.01
CA PHE A 64 -10.36 -1.39 19.50
C PHE A 64 -8.99 -2.02 19.83
N VAL A 65 -8.80 -2.42 21.08
CA VAL A 65 -7.57 -3.05 21.56
C VAL A 65 -7.28 -4.35 20.79
N ASP A 66 -8.28 -5.18 20.52
CA ASP A 66 -8.13 -6.43 19.79
C ASP A 66 -7.74 -6.21 18.32
N ARG A 67 -8.19 -5.11 17.73
CA ARG A 67 -7.79 -4.72 16.37
C ARG A 67 -6.37 -4.19 16.33
N LEU A 68 -5.91 -3.55 17.42
CA LEU A 68 -4.57 -2.97 17.49
C LEU A 68 -3.50 -4.04 17.67
N LYS A 69 -3.81 -5.15 18.35
CA LYS A 69 -2.85 -6.23 18.64
C LYS A 69 -2.29 -6.86 17.38
N LEU A 70 -0.96 -6.93 17.30
CA LEU A 70 -0.23 -7.68 16.30
C LEU A 70 0.31 -9.00 16.90
N SER A 71 0.56 -9.98 16.03
CA SER A 71 1.29 -11.21 16.33
C SER A 71 2.36 -11.46 15.27
N SER A 72 3.33 -12.31 15.59
CA SER A 72 4.36 -12.72 14.62
C SER A 72 3.76 -13.31 13.36
N GLU A 73 2.71 -14.13 13.49
CA GLU A 73 2.02 -14.74 12.34
C GLU A 73 1.40 -13.65 11.43
N ARG A 74 0.79 -12.62 12.05
CA ARG A 74 0.20 -11.51 11.30
C ARG A 74 1.25 -10.72 10.53
N ILE A 75 2.39 -10.42 11.16
CA ILE A 75 3.50 -9.70 10.52
C ILE A 75 4.09 -10.54 9.38
N ASN A 76 4.30 -11.84 9.61
CA ASN A 76 4.78 -12.74 8.56
C ASN A 76 3.77 -12.85 7.42
N GLY A 77 2.48 -12.95 7.71
CA GLY A 77 1.42 -12.95 6.70
C GLY A 77 1.40 -11.68 5.84
N MET A 78 1.65 -10.50 6.47
CA MET A 78 1.82 -9.24 5.72
C MET A 78 3.03 -9.31 4.76
N ALA A 79 4.17 -9.83 5.24
CA ALA A 79 5.37 -9.99 4.41
C ALA A 79 5.13 -10.97 3.25
N ASP A 80 4.44 -12.08 3.50
CA ASP A 80 4.12 -13.08 2.48
C ASP A 80 3.16 -12.51 1.42
N ASN A 81 2.20 -11.66 1.83
CA ASN A 81 1.32 -10.94 0.91
C ASN A 81 2.11 -9.99 -0.02
N LEU A 82 3.11 -9.26 0.50
CA LEU A 82 3.99 -8.42 -0.33
C LEU A 82 4.78 -9.26 -1.35
N ILE A 83 5.28 -10.44 -0.93
CA ILE A 83 5.98 -11.36 -1.83
C ILE A 83 5.01 -11.92 -2.90
N ALA A 84 3.79 -12.28 -2.52
CA ALA A 84 2.78 -12.72 -3.47
C ALA A 84 2.46 -11.62 -4.49
N LEU A 85 2.33 -10.38 -4.02
CA LEU A 85 2.08 -9.22 -4.86
C LEU A 85 3.22 -8.96 -5.86
N SER A 86 4.49 -9.13 -5.45
CA SER A 86 5.62 -8.94 -6.35
C SER A 86 5.66 -9.91 -7.53
N LYS A 87 4.92 -11.02 -7.45
CA LYS A 87 4.82 -12.01 -8.54
C LYS A 87 3.73 -11.68 -9.56
N LEU A 88 2.86 -10.71 -9.26
CA LEU A 88 1.78 -10.33 -10.16
C LEU A 88 2.31 -9.44 -11.30
N LYS A 89 1.79 -9.69 -12.50
CA LYS A 89 2.13 -8.88 -13.67
C LYS A 89 1.53 -7.48 -13.54
N SER A 90 2.31 -6.47 -13.89
CA SER A 90 1.82 -5.08 -13.94
C SER A 90 0.73 -4.92 -14.98
N PRO A 91 -0.39 -4.29 -14.66
CA PRO A 91 -1.41 -3.91 -15.63
C PRO A 91 -1.08 -2.59 -16.36
N VAL A 92 -0.10 -1.83 -15.89
CA VAL A 92 0.26 -0.52 -16.44
C VAL A 92 0.63 -0.65 -17.92
N ASN A 93 0.07 0.23 -18.77
CA ASN A 93 0.19 0.22 -20.21
C ASN A 93 -0.48 -0.97 -20.94
N ASN A 94 -1.19 -1.84 -20.22
CA ASN A 94 -1.99 -2.88 -20.88
C ASN A 94 -3.14 -2.27 -21.67
N VAL A 95 -3.33 -2.76 -22.89
CA VAL A 95 -4.48 -2.40 -23.72
C VAL A 95 -5.64 -3.34 -23.39
N LEU A 96 -6.70 -2.81 -22.75
CA LEU A 96 -7.89 -3.58 -22.36
C LEU A 96 -8.80 -3.86 -23.55
N SER A 97 -8.92 -2.90 -24.47
CA SER A 97 -9.67 -3.04 -25.70
C SER A 97 -9.15 -2.08 -26.76
N SER A 98 -9.35 -2.44 -28.02
CA SER A 98 -9.00 -1.58 -29.16
C SER A 98 -10.04 -1.78 -30.26
N TRP A 99 -10.51 -0.68 -30.85
CA TRP A 99 -11.45 -0.72 -31.97
C TRP A 99 -11.19 0.44 -32.92
N THR A 100 -11.72 0.30 -34.14
CA THR A 100 -11.64 1.35 -35.16
C THR A 100 -13.06 1.85 -35.43
N THR A 101 -13.24 3.16 -35.43
CA THR A 101 -14.52 3.77 -35.78
C THR A 101 -14.76 3.68 -37.28
N GLU A 102 -16.01 3.87 -37.71
CA GLU A 102 -16.37 3.91 -39.16
C GLU A 102 -15.60 4.99 -39.92
N LYS A 103 -15.17 6.06 -39.25
CA LYS A 103 -14.34 7.13 -39.82
C LYS A 103 -12.83 6.83 -39.82
N GLY A 104 -12.43 5.58 -39.52
CA GLY A 104 -11.03 5.14 -39.54
C GLY A 104 -10.19 5.51 -38.29
N MET A 105 -10.78 6.11 -37.28
CA MET A 105 -10.07 6.48 -36.04
C MET A 105 -9.85 5.24 -35.15
N ARG A 106 -8.60 4.95 -34.81
CA ARG A 106 -8.25 3.84 -33.90
C ARG A 106 -8.31 4.31 -32.45
N ILE A 107 -9.19 3.71 -31.66
CA ILE A 107 -9.35 3.99 -30.22
C ILE A 107 -8.78 2.81 -29.43
N LYS A 108 -8.02 3.10 -28.36
CA LYS A 108 -7.50 2.11 -27.42
C LYS A 108 -7.86 2.50 -25.99
N LYS A 109 -8.39 1.55 -25.22
CA LYS A 109 -8.56 1.68 -23.76
C LYS A 109 -7.30 1.13 -23.10
N VAL A 110 -6.51 1.99 -22.48
CA VAL A 110 -5.19 1.64 -21.90
C VAL A 110 -5.21 1.90 -20.41
N CYS A 111 -4.59 1.01 -19.64
CA CYS A 111 -4.36 1.17 -18.23
C CYS A 111 -3.29 2.22 -17.93
N VAL A 112 -3.57 3.18 -17.07
CA VAL A 112 -2.63 4.24 -16.69
C VAL A 112 -2.47 4.32 -15.17
N PRO A 113 -1.30 4.74 -14.63
CA PRO A 113 -1.12 4.93 -13.20
C PRO A 113 -2.05 6.03 -12.65
N LEU A 114 -2.76 5.77 -11.54
CA LEU A 114 -3.59 6.77 -10.85
C LEU A 114 -2.77 7.92 -10.24
N GLY A 115 -1.55 7.63 -9.85
CA GLY A 115 -0.67 8.60 -9.21
C GLY A 115 -0.61 8.40 -7.70
N VAL A 116 -0.97 9.42 -6.92
CA VAL A 116 -0.90 9.39 -5.45
C VAL A 116 -2.29 9.17 -4.88
N VAL A 117 -2.43 8.16 -4.04
CA VAL A 117 -3.66 7.87 -3.29
C VAL A 117 -3.38 8.08 -1.80
N GLY A 118 -4.21 8.87 -1.14
CA GLY A 118 -4.18 9.05 0.31
C GLY A 118 -5.17 8.11 0.98
N ILE A 119 -4.73 7.41 2.01
CA ILE A 119 -5.58 6.56 2.85
C ILE A 119 -5.54 7.10 4.26
N VAL A 120 -6.73 7.37 4.82
CA VAL A 120 -6.89 7.76 6.23
C VAL A 120 -7.55 6.61 6.96
N TYR A 121 -6.94 6.16 8.03
CA TYR A 121 -7.48 5.05 8.83
C TYR A 121 -7.26 5.29 10.32
N GLU A 122 -8.18 4.77 11.13
CA GLU A 122 -8.11 4.78 12.59
C GLU A 122 -7.79 3.37 13.08
N ALA A 123 -6.83 3.23 14.00
CA ALA A 123 -6.56 2.04 14.81
C ALA A 123 -6.32 0.69 14.10
N ARG A 124 -6.40 0.59 12.79
CA ARG A 124 -6.15 -0.66 12.06
C ARG A 124 -4.88 -0.56 11.22
N GLN A 125 -3.73 -0.74 11.86
CA GLN A 125 -2.47 -0.94 11.12
C GLN A 125 -2.60 -2.08 10.08
N ARG A 126 -3.36 -3.12 10.43
CA ARG A 126 -3.69 -4.24 9.55
C ARG A 126 -4.58 -3.82 8.38
N VAL A 127 -5.59 -2.95 8.61
CA VAL A 127 -6.43 -2.47 7.52
C VAL A 127 -5.63 -1.60 6.55
N GLY A 128 -4.74 -0.74 7.07
CA GLY A 128 -3.84 0.03 6.19
C GLY A 128 -3.01 -0.90 5.30
N HIS A 129 -2.50 -2.02 5.83
CA HIS A 129 -1.73 -2.99 5.08
C HIS A 129 -2.61 -3.89 4.19
N ASP A 130 -3.73 -4.41 4.71
CA ASP A 130 -4.66 -5.26 3.94
C ASP A 130 -5.38 -4.45 2.85
N TRP A 131 -5.73 -3.21 3.12
CA TRP A 131 -6.21 -2.27 2.09
C TRP A 131 -5.11 -1.88 1.12
N ALA A 132 -3.87 -1.79 1.61
CA ALA A 132 -2.74 -1.52 0.79
C ALA A 132 -2.46 -2.66 -0.18
N THR A 133 -2.40 -3.89 0.30
CA THR A 133 -2.27 -5.07 -0.53
C THR A 133 -3.52 -5.31 -1.37
N SER A 134 -4.72 -5.09 -0.83
CA SER A 134 -5.97 -5.19 -1.56
C SER A 134 -6.14 -4.05 -2.57
N LEU A 135 -5.77 -2.82 -2.23
CA LEU A 135 -5.81 -1.68 -3.15
C LEU A 135 -4.76 -1.87 -4.26
N VAL A 136 -3.56 -2.34 -3.94
CA VAL A 136 -2.57 -2.67 -4.96
C VAL A 136 -3.03 -3.85 -5.81
N HIS A 137 -3.69 -4.86 -5.21
CA HIS A 137 -4.31 -5.96 -5.96
C HIS A 137 -5.48 -5.48 -6.82
N TRP A 138 -6.36 -4.65 -6.27
CA TRP A 138 -7.47 -4.03 -7.00
C TRP A 138 -6.96 -3.06 -8.06
N CYS A 139 -5.94 -2.26 -7.73
CA CYS A 139 -5.28 -1.36 -8.65
C CYS A 139 -4.50 -2.09 -9.75
N MET A 140 -3.98 -3.28 -9.47
CA MET A 140 -3.35 -4.12 -10.50
C MET A 140 -4.39 -4.75 -11.43
N ASN A 141 -5.61 -5.02 -10.93
CA ASN A 141 -6.71 -5.47 -11.77
C ASN A 141 -7.41 -4.30 -12.50
N GLU A 142 -7.40 -3.09 -11.92
CA GLU A 142 -8.11 -1.90 -12.41
C GLU A 142 -7.18 -0.75 -12.85
N CYS A 143 -5.87 -1.01 -13.00
CA CYS A 143 -4.90 -0.04 -13.53
C CYS A 143 -4.49 1.11 -12.63
N VAL A 144 -4.05 0.83 -11.42
CA VAL A 144 -3.66 1.90 -10.47
C VAL A 144 -2.35 1.60 -9.77
N LEU A 145 -1.40 2.54 -9.81
CA LEU A 145 -0.21 2.54 -8.97
C LEU A 145 -0.46 3.47 -7.76
N SER A 146 -0.48 2.91 -6.55
CA SER A 146 -0.70 3.67 -5.31
C SER A 146 0.59 3.91 -4.56
N ILE A 147 0.82 5.14 -4.12
CA ILE A 147 1.84 5.51 -3.13
C ILE A 147 1.12 5.74 -1.81
N TYR A 148 1.60 5.09 -0.75
CA TYR A 148 1.02 5.23 0.58
C TYR A 148 1.46 6.52 1.25
N LEU A 149 0.50 7.25 1.80
CA LEU A 149 0.70 8.26 2.81
C LEU A 149 0.05 7.79 4.10
N GLN A 150 0.86 7.40 5.08
CA GLN A 150 0.37 7.09 6.42
C GLN A 150 0.26 8.39 7.20
N VAL A 151 -0.95 8.76 7.59
CA VAL A 151 -1.21 9.88 8.51
C VAL A 151 -1.67 9.26 9.82
N PHE A 152 -0.86 9.42 10.87
CA PHE A 152 -1.25 9.10 12.23
C PHE A 152 -2.09 10.25 12.77
N ALA A 153 -3.28 9.96 13.23
CA ALA A 153 -4.11 10.87 14.01
C ALA A 153 -3.93 10.60 15.50
#